data_a162736aa905f6fc217ff93a9c0e0b6c
#
_entry.id   a162736aa905f6fc217ff93a9c0e0b6c
#
_cell.length_a   1.000
_cell.length_b   1.000
_cell.length_c   1.000
_cell.angle_alpha   90.00
_cell.angle_beta   90.00
_cell.angle_gamma   90.00
#
_symmetry.space_group_name_H-M   'P 1'
#
loop_
_entity.id
_entity.type
_entity.pdbx_description
1 polymer ?
#
loop_
_entity_poly.entity_id
_entity_poly.type
_entity_poly.pdbx_seq_one_letter_code
_entity_poly.pdbx_strand_id
1 'polypeptide(L)'
;MTILSIGFMAFLTFCYIRTRRRKKSISNGNDDLDLMEKMHLNNDNHRQQQTLNSQYRSPELKISLPGDSTLRAVEQSCSSGSGWGQSVLTQRTVAKQITLIQCVGKGRYGEVWKGLFHYEAVAVKKFLSRDEASFNREIEIYTLSNLNKHENILAFICADVTSENSCTRLWLVTAYHELGSLFDFLSQNFLTLTDMLSIMTSIASGLTYLHTENFGTQKKVAIAHRDIKSKNILMKTRSVCCIADFGLAVTKQKTGLLDVGRNNYRVGTKRYMAPEVLDDSFGKDDFAAYTRADIYSFSLVLWEILRRSDQPPLSNYEVPYQYQVPSDPSFDDMRKIVCVEQFRPEIPLHLEMNAEVC
;
A
#
# COMPACT_ATOMS: atom_id res chain seq x y z
N MET A 1 12.64 3.39 -29.07
CA MET A 1 11.72 2.57 -28.27
C MET A 1 11.89 1.15 -28.72
N THR A 2 12.52 0.33 -27.88
CA THR A 2 12.84 -1.07 -28.18
C THR A 2 11.59 -1.95 -28.03
N ILE A 3 11.53 -3.05 -28.78
CA ILE A 3 10.43 -4.05 -28.80
C ILE A 3 10.04 -4.50 -27.37
N LEU A 4 10.98 -4.53 -26.42
CA LEU A 4 10.78 -4.83 -24.99
C LEU A 4 9.84 -3.85 -24.27
N SER A 5 9.85 -2.56 -24.62
CA SER A 5 8.93 -1.58 -24.02
C SER A 5 7.49 -1.77 -24.49
N ILE A 6 7.31 -2.31 -25.71
CA ILE A 6 6.00 -2.57 -26.31
C ILE A 6 5.38 -3.82 -25.69
N GLY A 7 6.15 -4.89 -25.46
CA GLY A 7 5.68 -6.13 -24.81
C GLY A 7 5.24 -5.87 -23.35
N PHE A 8 6.04 -5.12 -22.61
CA PHE A 8 5.71 -4.77 -21.22
C PHE A 8 4.46 -3.88 -21.12
N MET A 9 4.32 -2.90 -22.02
CA MET A 9 3.10 -2.09 -22.11
C MET A 9 1.88 -2.93 -22.54
N ALA A 10 2.06 -3.92 -23.41
CA ALA A 10 1.01 -4.85 -23.81
C ALA A 10 0.57 -5.73 -22.64
N PHE A 11 1.50 -6.20 -21.78
CA PHE A 11 1.21 -6.97 -20.57
C PHE A 11 0.42 -6.13 -19.54
N LEU A 12 0.85 -4.92 -19.27
CA LEU A 12 0.14 -3.99 -18.39
C LEU A 12 -1.25 -3.66 -18.95
N THR A 13 -1.38 -3.48 -20.26
CA THR A 13 -2.66 -3.24 -20.95
C THR A 13 -3.55 -4.49 -20.87
N PHE A 14 -3.00 -5.68 -21.02
CA PHE A 14 -3.72 -6.95 -20.89
C PHE A 14 -4.24 -7.16 -19.45
N CYS A 15 -3.41 -6.91 -18.44
CA CYS A 15 -3.83 -6.96 -17.03
C CYS A 15 -4.93 -5.92 -16.74
N TYR A 16 -4.80 -4.71 -17.27
CA TYR A 16 -5.81 -3.65 -17.16
C TYR A 16 -7.14 -4.04 -17.85
N ILE A 17 -7.08 -4.60 -19.06
CA ILE A 17 -8.27 -5.05 -19.82
C ILE A 17 -8.94 -6.23 -19.11
N ARG A 18 -8.17 -7.16 -18.53
CA ARG A 18 -8.70 -8.33 -17.80
C ARG A 18 -9.41 -7.92 -16.49
N THR A 19 -8.85 -6.96 -15.76
CA THR A 19 -9.51 -6.37 -14.57
C THR A 19 -10.77 -5.57 -14.96
N ARG A 20 -10.75 -4.87 -16.10
CA ARG A 20 -11.92 -4.14 -16.61
C ARG A 20 -13.03 -5.09 -17.10
N ARG A 21 -12.68 -6.23 -17.73
CA ARG A 21 -13.65 -7.27 -18.13
C ARG A 21 -14.29 -7.96 -16.92
N ARG A 22 -13.56 -8.24 -15.84
CA ARG A 22 -14.14 -8.74 -14.59
C ARG A 22 -15.14 -7.74 -13.98
N LYS A 23 -14.84 -6.43 -14.00
CA LYS A 23 -15.79 -5.40 -13.53
C LYS A 23 -17.05 -5.32 -14.41
N LYS A 24 -16.93 -5.53 -15.74
CA LYS A 24 -18.07 -5.53 -16.65
C LYS A 24 -18.95 -6.77 -16.49
N SER A 25 -18.38 -7.92 -16.12
CA SER A 25 -19.13 -9.14 -15.77
C SER A 25 -19.92 -9.00 -14.47
N ILE A 26 -19.44 -8.17 -13.52
CA ILE A 26 -20.16 -7.88 -12.26
C ILE A 26 -21.27 -6.85 -12.46
N SER A 27 -21.15 -5.93 -13.43
CA SER A 27 -22.19 -4.93 -13.72
C SER A 27 -23.34 -5.48 -14.57
N ASN A 28 -23.13 -6.55 -15.32
CA ASN A 28 -24.19 -7.21 -16.12
C ASN A 28 -24.95 -8.28 -15.31
N GLY A 29 -24.63 -8.48 -14.03
CA GLY A 29 -25.35 -9.39 -13.12
C GLY A 29 -26.65 -8.85 -12.55
N ASN A 30 -27.03 -7.60 -12.87
CA ASN A 30 -28.30 -7.02 -12.39
C ASN A 30 -29.53 -7.36 -13.25
N ASP A 31 -29.34 -7.99 -14.41
CA ASP A 31 -30.45 -8.40 -15.27
C ASP A 31 -30.97 -9.83 -14.96
N ASP A 32 -30.30 -10.56 -14.07
CA ASP A 32 -30.69 -11.93 -13.66
C ASP A 32 -31.59 -11.98 -12.39
N LEU A 33 -31.95 -10.83 -11.80
CA LEU A 33 -32.84 -10.79 -10.65
C LEU A 33 -34.28 -11.19 -10.96
N ASP A 34 -34.70 -11.09 -12.22
CA ASP A 34 -36.08 -11.45 -12.66
C ASP A 34 -36.27 -12.96 -12.89
N LEU A 35 -35.17 -13.75 -12.95
CA LEU A 35 -35.21 -15.22 -13.06
C LEU A 35 -35.22 -15.94 -11.71
N MET A 36 -34.77 -15.29 -10.64
CA MET A 36 -34.72 -15.89 -9.30
C MET A 36 -36.05 -15.87 -8.56
N GLU A 37 -36.97 -14.94 -8.90
CA GLU A 37 -38.28 -14.86 -8.27
C GLU A 37 -39.23 -16.02 -8.69
N LYS A 38 -38.95 -16.69 -9.81
CA LYS A 38 -39.70 -17.85 -10.31
C LYS A 38 -39.25 -19.20 -9.76
N MET A 39 -38.13 -19.29 -9.02
CA MET A 39 -37.63 -20.54 -8.42
C MET A 39 -37.92 -20.70 -6.91
N HIS A 40 -38.61 -19.79 -6.27
CA HIS A 40 -38.89 -19.84 -4.82
C HIS A 40 -40.12 -20.69 -4.42
N LEU A 41 -40.69 -21.48 -5.33
CA LEU A 41 -41.85 -22.32 -5.02
C LEU A 41 -41.59 -23.82 -4.85
N ASN A 42 -40.30 -24.28 -4.82
CA ASN A 42 -40.01 -25.69 -4.65
C ASN A 42 -38.73 -25.94 -3.86
N ASN A 43 -38.62 -25.65 -2.59
CA ASN A 43 -37.57 -26.25 -1.74
C ASN A 43 -37.79 -26.06 -0.23
N ASP A 44 -38.85 -26.67 0.31
CA ASP A 44 -38.99 -26.79 1.78
C ASP A 44 -38.22 -27.99 2.39
N ASN A 45 -37.37 -28.68 1.63
CA ASN A 45 -36.69 -29.93 2.09
C ASN A 45 -35.17 -29.78 2.34
N HIS A 46 -34.58 -28.61 2.37
CA HIS A 46 -33.14 -28.44 2.66
C HIS A 46 -32.80 -27.61 3.94
N ARG A 47 -33.76 -27.49 4.85
CA ARG A 47 -33.58 -26.70 6.09
C ARG A 47 -32.85 -27.41 7.23
N GLN A 48 -32.42 -28.69 7.07
CA GLN A 48 -31.76 -29.41 8.15
C GLN A 48 -30.23 -29.63 8.02
N GLN A 49 -29.57 -29.18 6.98
CA GLN A 49 -28.12 -29.29 6.81
C GLN A 49 -27.32 -28.00 6.96
N GLN A 50 -27.95 -26.85 7.26
CA GLN A 50 -27.27 -25.57 7.40
C GLN A 50 -26.91 -25.17 8.85
N THR A 51 -27.22 -25.98 9.84
CA THR A 51 -26.96 -25.64 11.27
C THR A 51 -25.59 -26.09 11.78
N LEU A 52 -24.73 -26.70 10.99
CA LEU A 52 -23.41 -27.20 11.43
C LEU A 52 -22.22 -26.40 10.87
N ASN A 53 -22.41 -25.43 9.97
CA ASN A 53 -21.33 -24.63 9.39
C ASN A 53 -21.28 -23.17 9.88
N SER A 54 -21.99 -22.82 10.96
CA SER A 54 -22.04 -21.44 11.49
C SER A 54 -21.02 -21.15 12.60
N GLN A 55 -20.07 -22.06 12.90
CA GLN A 55 -19.12 -21.87 14.01
C GLN A 55 -17.73 -21.35 13.61
N TYR A 56 -17.46 -21.10 12.34
CA TYR A 56 -16.19 -20.47 11.91
C TYR A 56 -16.44 -19.25 11.00
N ARG A 57 -17.22 -18.31 11.50
CA ARG A 57 -17.23 -16.96 10.93
C ARG A 57 -16.32 -16.11 11.78
N SER A 58 -15.19 -15.67 11.25
CA SER A 58 -14.36 -14.62 11.84
C SER A 58 -15.25 -13.41 12.15
N PRO A 59 -15.17 -12.82 13.33
CA PRO A 59 -15.98 -11.66 13.66
C PRO A 59 -15.63 -10.53 12.68
N GLU A 60 -16.60 -10.07 11.92
CA GLU A 60 -16.51 -8.80 11.20
C GLU A 60 -16.24 -7.70 12.23
N LEU A 61 -15.01 -7.17 12.20
CA LEU A 61 -14.63 -6.03 13.02
C LEU A 61 -15.53 -4.85 12.61
N LYS A 62 -16.56 -4.58 13.38
CA LYS A 62 -17.33 -3.33 13.26
C LYS A 62 -16.42 -2.22 13.74
N ILE A 63 -15.64 -1.64 12.83
CA ILE A 63 -14.85 -0.44 13.06
C ILE A 63 -15.86 0.68 13.27
N SER A 64 -16.13 1.01 14.53
CA SER A 64 -16.76 2.27 14.88
C SER A 64 -15.73 3.36 14.62
N LEU A 65 -15.84 4.02 13.47
CA LEU A 65 -15.10 5.25 13.23
C LEU A 65 -15.51 6.23 14.32
N PRO A 66 -14.57 6.81 15.10
CA PRO A 66 -14.89 7.91 15.97
C PRO A 66 -15.48 9.02 15.11
N GLY A 67 -16.67 9.51 15.46
CA GLY A 67 -17.28 10.64 14.76
C GLY A 67 -16.38 11.88 14.88
N ASP A 68 -16.68 12.90 14.08
CA ASP A 68 -15.99 14.20 13.91
C ASP A 68 -15.45 14.88 15.19
N SER A 69 -15.94 14.48 16.38
CA SER A 69 -15.51 15.00 17.68
C SER A 69 -14.08 14.60 18.07
N THR A 70 -13.55 13.48 17.61
CA THR A 70 -12.22 12.99 18.04
C THR A 70 -11.09 13.69 17.26
N LEU A 71 -11.30 14.04 15.99
CA LEU A 71 -10.34 14.83 15.21
C LEU A 71 -10.26 16.27 15.70
N ARG A 72 -11.39 16.86 16.10
CA ARG A 72 -11.41 18.20 16.74
C ARG A 72 -10.73 18.22 18.12
N ALA A 73 -10.78 17.12 18.87
CA ALA A 73 -10.08 17.01 20.15
C ALA A 73 -8.55 16.96 19.99
N VAL A 74 -8.04 16.38 18.91
CA VAL A 74 -6.60 16.37 18.59
C VAL A 74 -6.13 17.76 18.14
N GLU A 75 -6.94 18.50 17.39
CA GLU A 75 -6.63 19.89 16.99
C GLU A 75 -6.65 20.85 18.19
N GLN A 76 -7.55 20.64 19.18
CA GLN A 76 -7.65 21.50 20.37
C GLN A 76 -6.57 21.23 21.41
N SER A 77 -5.96 20.04 21.46
CA SER A 77 -4.90 19.74 22.42
C SER A 77 -3.52 20.30 22.02
N CYS A 78 -3.37 20.86 20.82
CA CYS A 78 -2.13 21.47 20.34
C CYS A 78 -2.02 22.98 20.63
N SER A 79 -3.03 23.60 21.24
CA SER A 79 -2.94 25.01 21.64
C SER A 79 -2.50 25.14 23.10
N SER A 80 -1.25 25.51 23.30
CA SER A 80 -0.68 25.88 24.60
C SER A 80 -1.40 27.11 25.15
N GLY A 81 -2.31 26.90 26.09
CA GLY A 81 -2.94 27.96 26.85
C GLY A 81 -3.18 27.54 28.29
N SER A 82 -2.43 28.09 29.22
CA SER A 82 -2.63 27.93 30.66
C SER A 82 -4.05 28.41 31.06
N GLY A 83 -4.94 27.48 31.32
CA GLY A 83 -6.28 27.75 31.83
C GLY A 83 -6.77 26.60 32.65
N TRP A 84 -7.27 26.87 33.85
CA TRP A 84 -7.90 25.95 34.76
C TRP A 84 -9.05 25.20 34.08
N GLY A 85 -8.77 24.04 33.51
CA GLY A 85 -9.74 23.13 32.96
C GLY A 85 -9.94 21.95 33.90
N GLN A 86 -11.21 21.60 34.17
CA GLN A 86 -11.62 20.39 34.88
C GLN A 86 -10.80 19.21 34.37
N SER A 87 -10.38 18.32 35.31
CA SER A 87 -9.75 17.05 34.98
C SER A 87 -10.65 16.29 34.01
N VAL A 88 -10.33 16.39 32.72
CA VAL A 88 -10.92 15.54 31.67
C VAL A 88 -10.65 14.12 32.15
N LEU A 89 -11.70 13.41 32.50
CA LEU A 89 -11.69 11.97 32.76
C LEU A 89 -10.75 11.31 31.76
N THR A 90 -9.71 10.68 32.29
CA THR A 90 -8.60 10.13 31.52
C THR A 90 -9.15 9.28 30.40
N GLN A 91 -9.31 9.87 29.24
CA GLN A 91 -9.63 9.15 28.03
C GLN A 91 -8.49 8.13 27.87
N ARG A 92 -8.78 6.85 28.04
CA ARG A 92 -7.79 5.79 27.92
C ARG A 92 -7.30 5.87 26.48
N THR A 93 -6.13 6.45 26.27
CA THR A 93 -5.52 6.51 24.95
C THR A 93 -5.40 5.09 24.42
N VAL A 94 -5.60 4.89 23.12
CA VAL A 94 -5.50 3.56 22.48
C VAL A 94 -4.10 2.98 22.71
N ALA A 95 -3.08 3.84 22.72
CA ALA A 95 -1.71 3.45 23.02
C ALA A 95 -1.55 2.70 24.35
N LYS A 96 -2.32 3.06 25.39
CA LYS A 96 -2.30 2.38 26.68
C LYS A 96 -2.97 1.00 26.68
N GLN A 97 -3.74 0.70 25.67
CA GLN A 97 -4.42 -0.59 25.49
C GLN A 97 -3.60 -1.55 24.61
N ILE A 98 -2.52 -1.06 24.00
CA ILE A 98 -1.64 -1.86 23.16
C ILE A 98 -0.44 -2.34 23.97
N THR A 99 -0.25 -3.65 24.03
CA THR A 99 0.97 -4.26 24.60
C THR A 99 1.98 -4.42 23.48
N LEU A 100 3.10 -3.69 23.55
CA LEU A 100 4.21 -3.85 22.61
C LEU A 100 4.97 -5.12 22.92
N ILE A 101 5.25 -5.94 21.88
CA ILE A 101 5.91 -7.24 22.03
C ILE A 101 7.35 -7.16 21.55
N GLN A 102 7.59 -6.76 20.30
CA GLN A 102 8.89 -6.81 19.66
C GLN A 102 9.04 -5.68 18.64
N CYS A 103 10.23 -5.07 18.60
CA CYS A 103 10.60 -4.19 17.50
C CYS A 103 10.92 -5.03 16.26
N VAL A 104 10.12 -4.89 15.20
CA VAL A 104 10.23 -5.66 13.96
C VAL A 104 10.89 -4.89 12.84
N GLY A 105 11.06 -3.57 13.00
CA GLY A 105 11.73 -2.73 12.00
C GLY A 105 12.20 -1.41 12.58
N LYS A 106 13.34 -0.92 12.06
CA LYS A 106 13.87 0.42 12.32
C LYS A 106 14.13 1.09 10.98
N GLY A 107 13.61 2.28 10.80
CA GLY A 107 13.72 3.02 9.56
C GLY A 107 13.94 4.51 9.76
N ARG A 108 13.96 5.23 8.64
CA ARG A 108 14.19 6.68 8.62
C ARG A 108 13.19 7.46 9.50
N TYR A 109 11.95 7.04 9.54
CA TYR A 109 10.86 7.75 10.25
C TYR A 109 10.61 7.24 11.67
N GLY A 110 11.33 6.22 12.12
CA GLY A 110 11.19 5.68 13.47
C GLY A 110 11.23 4.16 13.53
N GLU A 111 10.53 3.59 14.48
CA GLU A 111 10.50 2.16 14.76
C GLU A 111 9.12 1.58 14.46
N VAL A 112 9.09 0.34 13.97
CA VAL A 112 7.86 -0.46 13.83
C VAL A 112 7.90 -1.59 14.85
N TRP A 113 6.85 -1.67 15.66
CA TRP A 113 6.70 -2.68 16.69
C TRP A 113 5.52 -3.60 16.39
N LYS A 114 5.69 -4.89 16.61
CA LYS A 114 4.58 -5.83 16.78
C LYS A 114 3.98 -5.59 18.15
N GLY A 115 2.65 -5.46 18.21
CA GLY A 115 1.90 -5.29 19.45
C GLY A 115 0.65 -6.17 19.45
N LEU A 116 -0.02 -6.18 20.61
CA LEU A 116 -1.32 -6.80 20.80
C LEU A 116 -2.33 -5.74 21.19
N PHE A 117 -3.43 -5.68 20.44
CA PHE A 117 -4.58 -4.82 20.71
C PHE A 117 -5.85 -5.67 20.68
N HIS A 118 -6.56 -5.75 21.81
CA HIS A 118 -7.74 -6.62 21.96
C HIS A 118 -7.50 -8.07 21.49
N TYR A 119 -6.34 -8.64 21.85
CA TYR A 119 -5.90 -9.99 21.46
C TYR A 119 -5.55 -10.18 19.99
N GLU A 120 -5.61 -9.14 19.16
CA GLU A 120 -5.20 -9.18 17.76
C GLU A 120 -3.81 -8.58 17.58
N ALA A 121 -3.01 -9.19 16.68
CA ALA A 121 -1.69 -8.67 16.36
C ALA A 121 -1.79 -7.39 15.53
N VAL A 122 -1.11 -6.33 15.97
CA VAL A 122 -1.06 -5.04 15.30
C VAL A 122 0.37 -4.59 15.07
N ALA A 123 0.58 -3.77 14.03
CA ALA A 123 1.83 -3.06 13.81
C ALA A 123 1.69 -1.63 14.34
N VAL A 124 2.66 -1.21 15.16
CA VAL A 124 2.73 0.14 15.72
C VAL A 124 3.95 0.84 15.15
N LYS A 125 3.74 1.77 14.21
CA LYS A 125 4.78 2.64 13.66
C LYS A 125 4.92 3.84 14.58
N LYS A 126 6.05 3.94 15.27
CA LYS A 126 6.37 5.02 16.19
C LYS A 126 7.18 6.08 15.47
N PHE A 127 6.63 7.25 15.30
CA PHE A 127 7.32 8.39 14.71
C PHE A 127 8.01 9.23 15.80
N LEU A 128 9.10 9.86 15.41
CA LEU A 128 9.71 10.92 16.19
C LEU A 128 8.93 12.23 15.97
N SER A 129 8.95 13.15 16.94
CA SER A 129 8.28 14.46 16.81
C SER A 129 8.74 15.26 15.59
N ARG A 130 9.99 15.12 15.16
CA ARG A 130 10.49 15.76 13.92
C ARG A 130 9.82 15.25 12.63
N ASP A 131 9.23 14.05 12.67
CA ASP A 131 8.59 13.38 11.53
C ASP A 131 7.05 13.55 11.54
N GLU A 132 6.54 14.47 12.36
CA GLU A 132 5.10 14.77 12.52
C GLU A 132 4.41 15.06 11.19
N ALA A 133 5.07 15.75 10.28
CA ALA A 133 4.50 16.04 8.96
C ALA A 133 4.19 14.77 8.15
N SER A 134 5.06 13.75 8.22
CA SER A 134 4.85 12.46 7.57
C SER A 134 3.75 11.66 8.27
N PHE A 135 3.70 11.69 9.60
CA PHE A 135 2.65 11.07 10.39
C PHE A 135 1.28 11.66 10.05
N ASN A 136 1.14 12.99 10.08
CA ASN A 136 -0.10 13.68 9.78
C ASN A 136 -0.56 13.39 8.35
N ARG A 137 0.38 13.35 7.39
CA ARG A 137 0.08 13.03 6.00
C ARG A 137 -0.45 11.61 5.85
N GLU A 138 0.15 10.64 6.51
CA GLU A 138 -0.28 9.25 6.43
C GLU A 138 -1.70 9.06 7.00
N ILE A 139 -2.01 9.69 8.15
CA ILE A 139 -3.38 9.69 8.72
C ILE A 139 -4.38 10.36 7.78
N GLU A 140 -4.03 11.52 7.24
CA GLU A 140 -4.88 12.25 6.29
C GLU A 140 -5.26 11.36 5.10
N ILE A 141 -4.29 10.70 4.49
CA ILE A 141 -4.53 9.80 3.35
C ILE A 141 -5.46 8.65 3.73
N TYR A 142 -5.26 8.02 4.87
CA TYR A 142 -6.14 6.94 5.34
C TYR A 142 -7.58 7.45 5.59
N THR A 143 -7.70 8.64 6.17
CA THR A 143 -9.00 9.22 6.55
C THR A 143 -9.79 9.72 5.34
N LEU A 144 -9.13 10.48 4.43
CA LEU A 144 -9.78 11.10 3.28
C LEU A 144 -10.32 10.11 2.25
N SER A 145 -9.76 8.92 2.18
CA SER A 145 -9.92 8.08 0.99
C SER A 145 -10.56 6.73 1.27
N ASN A 146 -11.04 6.46 2.50
CA ASN A 146 -11.62 5.16 2.84
C ASN A 146 -10.74 3.97 2.39
N LEU A 147 -9.42 4.11 2.53
CA LEU A 147 -8.44 3.15 2.00
C LEU A 147 -8.63 1.74 2.57
N ASN A 148 -9.15 1.60 3.79
CA ASN A 148 -9.39 0.31 4.45
C ASN A 148 -10.35 -0.63 3.70
N LYS A 149 -10.99 -0.16 2.62
CA LYS A 149 -11.98 -0.96 1.86
C LYS A 149 -11.37 -1.83 0.77
N HIS A 150 -10.07 -1.72 0.54
CA HIS A 150 -9.41 -2.47 -0.53
C HIS A 150 -8.43 -3.49 0.05
N GLU A 151 -8.57 -4.74 -0.35
CA GLU A 151 -7.78 -5.85 0.19
C GLU A 151 -6.26 -5.70 0.00
N ASN A 152 -5.84 -5.01 -1.07
CA ASN A 152 -4.43 -4.80 -1.40
C ASN A 152 -3.91 -3.44 -0.90
N ILE A 153 -4.57 -2.85 0.09
CA ILE A 153 -4.10 -1.68 0.84
C ILE A 153 -3.98 -2.07 2.31
N LEU A 154 -2.90 -1.64 2.96
CA LEU A 154 -2.69 -1.90 4.38
C LEU A 154 -3.84 -1.29 5.21
N ALA A 155 -4.46 -2.09 6.06
CA ALA A 155 -5.56 -1.64 6.90
C ALA A 155 -5.04 -0.76 8.05
N PHE A 156 -5.51 0.47 8.11
CA PHE A 156 -5.33 1.40 9.22
C PHE A 156 -6.35 1.10 10.32
N ILE A 157 -5.88 1.08 11.57
CA ILE A 157 -6.71 0.82 12.76
C ILE A 157 -6.97 2.13 13.49
N CYS A 158 -5.91 2.82 13.91
CA CYS A 158 -6.01 4.10 14.61
C CYS A 158 -4.67 4.83 14.63
N ALA A 159 -4.70 6.08 15.08
CA ALA A 159 -3.51 6.84 15.42
C ALA A 159 -3.65 7.39 16.84
N ASP A 160 -2.54 7.55 17.56
CA ASP A 160 -2.52 8.06 18.92
C ASP A 160 -1.24 8.85 19.20
N VAL A 161 -1.30 9.70 20.20
CA VAL A 161 -0.18 10.49 20.70
C VAL A 161 0.11 10.07 22.14
N THR A 162 1.31 9.60 22.40
CA THR A 162 1.71 9.15 23.73
C THR A 162 3.00 9.82 24.20
N SER A 163 3.26 9.79 25.49
CA SER A 163 4.51 10.26 26.07
C SER A 163 5.32 9.08 26.61
N GLU A 164 6.52 8.89 26.09
CA GLU A 164 7.47 7.89 26.55
C GLU A 164 8.77 8.61 26.97
N ASN A 165 9.22 8.40 28.21
CA ASN A 165 10.46 9.03 28.75
C ASN A 165 10.51 10.55 28.54
N SER A 166 9.43 11.25 28.85
CA SER A 166 9.26 12.70 28.66
C SER A 166 9.36 13.18 27.20
N CYS A 167 9.30 12.27 26.22
CA CYS A 167 9.25 12.58 24.81
C CYS A 167 7.89 12.23 24.21
N THR A 168 7.35 13.13 23.40
CA THR A 168 6.13 12.85 22.62
C THR A 168 6.45 11.83 21.53
N ARG A 169 5.64 10.78 21.45
CA ARG A 169 5.68 9.75 20.42
C ARG A 169 4.35 9.71 19.69
N LEU A 170 4.41 9.70 18.38
CA LEU A 170 3.25 9.61 17.51
C LEU A 170 3.13 8.16 17.02
N TRP A 171 2.00 7.53 17.29
CA TRP A 171 1.75 6.12 16.99
C TRP A 171 0.74 5.98 15.87
N LEU A 172 1.13 5.32 14.79
CA LEU A 172 0.24 4.86 13.74
C LEU A 172 0.05 3.34 13.89
N VAL A 173 -1.18 2.91 14.06
CA VAL A 173 -1.52 1.51 14.30
C VAL A 173 -2.22 0.94 13.07
N THR A 174 -1.67 -0.15 12.54
CA THR A 174 -2.16 -0.83 11.34
C THR A 174 -2.26 -2.34 11.58
N ALA A 175 -2.87 -3.06 10.64
CA ALA A 175 -2.83 -4.52 10.66
C ALA A 175 -1.37 -5.02 10.61
N TYR A 176 -1.07 -6.08 11.36
CA TYR A 176 0.23 -6.72 11.35
C TYR A 176 0.23 -7.92 10.40
N HIS A 177 1.29 -8.06 9.61
CA HIS A 177 1.48 -9.17 8.69
C HIS A 177 2.77 -9.92 9.02
N GLU A 178 2.63 -11.18 9.43
CA GLU A 178 3.73 -12.03 9.94
C GLU A 178 4.82 -12.28 8.90
N LEU A 179 4.49 -12.30 7.61
CA LEU A 179 5.46 -12.53 6.53
C LEU A 179 6.33 -11.31 6.22
N GLY A 180 6.09 -10.17 6.89
CA GLY A 180 6.86 -8.96 6.72
C GLY A 180 6.67 -8.28 5.36
N SER A 181 7.69 -7.54 4.92
CA SER A 181 7.68 -6.88 3.62
C SER A 181 7.95 -7.87 2.48
N LEU A 182 7.56 -7.49 1.26
CA LEU A 182 7.91 -8.22 0.04
C LEU A 182 9.44 -8.33 -0.11
N PHE A 183 10.19 -7.30 0.30
CA PHE A 183 11.66 -7.34 0.34
C PHE A 183 12.17 -8.49 1.23
N ASP A 184 11.67 -8.60 2.46
CA ASP A 184 12.08 -9.63 3.40
C ASP A 184 11.66 -11.02 2.89
N PHE A 185 10.45 -11.11 2.35
CA PHE A 185 9.90 -12.35 1.80
C PHE A 185 10.69 -12.85 0.58
N LEU A 186 11.00 -11.99 -0.39
CA LEU A 186 11.80 -12.34 -1.57
C LEU A 186 13.25 -12.69 -1.22
N SER A 187 13.79 -12.10 -0.16
CA SER A 187 15.15 -12.40 0.31
C SER A 187 15.30 -13.86 0.75
N GLN A 188 14.21 -14.49 1.22
CA GLN A 188 14.22 -15.82 1.82
C GLN A 188 13.53 -16.89 0.99
N ASN A 189 12.71 -16.49 -0.01
CA ASN A 189 11.84 -17.41 -0.73
C ASN A 189 12.04 -17.32 -2.24
N PHE A 190 11.88 -18.47 -2.90
CA PHE A 190 11.60 -18.58 -4.33
C PHE A 190 10.10 -18.68 -4.57
N LEU A 191 9.65 -18.27 -5.74
CA LEU A 191 8.26 -18.15 -6.12
C LEU A 191 7.93 -19.05 -7.30
N THR A 192 6.81 -19.74 -7.23
CA THR A 192 6.21 -20.36 -8.40
C THR A 192 5.65 -19.29 -9.34
N LEU A 193 5.45 -19.60 -10.61
CA LEU A 193 4.82 -18.68 -11.57
C LEU A 193 3.46 -18.18 -11.07
N THR A 194 2.66 -19.06 -10.46
CA THR A 194 1.35 -18.71 -9.89
C THR A 194 1.48 -17.72 -8.74
N ASP A 195 2.45 -17.90 -7.83
CA ASP A 195 2.72 -16.94 -6.74
C ASP A 195 3.14 -15.58 -7.30
N MET A 196 4.07 -15.57 -8.27
CA MET A 196 4.52 -14.34 -8.92
C MET A 196 3.36 -13.55 -9.52
N LEU A 197 2.54 -14.20 -10.36
CA LEU A 197 1.39 -13.56 -11.01
C LEU A 197 0.36 -13.05 -9.98
N SER A 198 0.13 -13.79 -8.90
CA SER A 198 -0.81 -13.40 -7.84
C SER A 198 -0.30 -12.18 -7.06
N ILE A 199 0.98 -12.14 -6.70
CA ILE A 199 1.61 -11.00 -6.03
C ILE A 199 1.58 -9.77 -6.94
N MET A 200 2.01 -9.90 -8.21
CA MET A 200 1.98 -8.82 -9.19
C MET A 200 0.57 -8.26 -9.38
N THR A 201 -0.44 -9.14 -9.47
CA THR A 201 -1.85 -8.75 -9.60
C THR A 201 -2.34 -8.02 -8.33
N SER A 202 -1.94 -8.45 -7.14
CA SER A 202 -2.27 -7.78 -5.88
C SER A 202 -1.73 -6.35 -5.87
N ILE A 203 -0.46 -6.14 -6.26
CA ILE A 203 0.14 -4.79 -6.30
C ILE A 203 -0.56 -3.94 -7.36
N ALA A 204 -0.76 -4.46 -8.57
CA ALA A 204 -1.45 -3.76 -9.65
C ALA A 204 -2.88 -3.36 -9.27
N SER A 205 -3.60 -4.23 -8.57
CA SER A 205 -4.95 -3.96 -8.05
C SER A 205 -4.93 -2.84 -7.02
N GLY A 206 -3.98 -2.86 -6.07
CA GLY A 206 -3.78 -1.81 -5.08
C GLY A 206 -3.46 -0.46 -5.74
N LEU A 207 -2.51 -0.42 -6.69
CA LEU A 207 -2.17 0.79 -7.44
C LEU A 207 -3.35 1.32 -8.28
N THR A 208 -4.08 0.43 -8.95
CA THR A 208 -5.29 0.81 -9.70
C THR A 208 -6.33 1.45 -8.78
N TYR A 209 -6.52 0.88 -7.59
CA TYR A 209 -7.40 1.46 -6.59
C TYR A 209 -6.92 2.84 -6.14
N LEU A 210 -5.63 3.02 -5.85
CA LEU A 210 -5.06 4.31 -5.45
C LEU A 210 -5.23 5.36 -6.55
N HIS A 211 -4.81 5.07 -7.78
CA HIS A 211 -4.77 6.00 -8.90
C HIS A 211 -6.16 6.36 -9.45
N THR A 212 -7.19 5.55 -9.16
CA THR A 212 -8.54 5.78 -9.68
C THR A 212 -9.34 6.68 -8.73
N GLU A 213 -9.95 7.71 -9.29
CA GLU A 213 -10.95 8.54 -8.63
C GLU A 213 -12.32 7.85 -8.68
N ASN A 214 -13.06 7.85 -7.57
CA ASN A 214 -14.39 7.27 -7.52
C ASN A 214 -15.41 8.30 -7.01
N PHE A 215 -16.37 8.66 -7.86
CA PHE A 215 -17.41 9.66 -7.58
C PHE A 215 -18.72 9.06 -7.07
N GLY A 216 -18.83 7.74 -6.92
CA GLY A 216 -20.04 7.07 -6.42
C GLY A 216 -20.35 7.39 -4.95
N THR A 217 -21.13 6.54 -4.31
CA THR A 217 -21.51 6.66 -2.88
C THR A 217 -20.28 6.69 -1.95
N GLN A 218 -19.13 6.20 -2.42
CA GLN A 218 -17.87 6.20 -1.73
C GLN A 218 -16.90 7.14 -2.45
N LYS A 219 -17.04 8.43 -2.20
CA LYS A 219 -16.17 9.48 -2.75
C LYS A 219 -14.71 9.24 -2.35
N LYS A 220 -13.90 8.72 -3.28
CA LYS A 220 -12.47 8.51 -3.11
C LYS A 220 -11.71 9.42 -4.06
N VAL A 221 -10.77 10.19 -3.54
CA VAL A 221 -9.81 10.98 -4.34
C VAL A 221 -8.76 10.05 -4.97
N ALA A 222 -8.19 10.46 -6.10
CA ALA A 222 -7.05 9.76 -6.68
C ALA A 222 -5.79 10.08 -5.86
N ILE A 223 -4.96 9.06 -5.65
CA ILE A 223 -3.76 9.11 -4.82
C ILE A 223 -2.59 8.56 -5.63
N ALA A 224 -1.47 9.29 -5.68
CA ALA A 224 -0.19 8.77 -6.12
C ALA A 224 0.71 8.53 -4.90
N HIS A 225 1.38 7.38 -4.86
CA HIS A 225 2.08 6.90 -3.67
C HIS A 225 3.45 7.56 -3.46
N ARG A 226 4.25 7.68 -4.53
CA ARG A 226 5.58 8.31 -4.60
C ARG A 226 6.74 7.55 -3.94
N ASP A 227 6.49 6.41 -3.30
CA ASP A 227 7.55 5.56 -2.73
C ASP A 227 7.23 4.07 -2.86
N ILE A 228 6.79 3.66 -4.07
CA ILE A 228 6.58 2.24 -4.38
C ILE A 228 7.92 1.53 -4.43
N LYS A 229 8.07 0.52 -3.56
CA LYS A 229 9.23 -0.36 -3.45
C LYS A 229 8.86 -1.63 -2.70
N SER A 230 9.65 -2.69 -2.82
CA SER A 230 9.39 -3.98 -2.14
C SER A 230 9.29 -3.88 -0.61
N LYS A 231 9.98 -2.91 0.02
CA LYS A 231 9.87 -2.66 1.48
C LYS A 231 8.54 -2.04 1.91
N ASN A 232 7.82 -1.37 1.00
CA ASN A 232 6.52 -0.74 1.27
C ASN A 232 5.35 -1.60 0.80
N ILE A 233 5.59 -2.85 0.45
CA ILE A 233 4.59 -3.85 0.11
C ILE A 233 4.68 -4.94 1.18
N LEU A 234 3.56 -5.23 1.87
CA LEU A 234 3.51 -6.21 2.96
C LEU A 234 2.79 -7.47 2.49
N MET A 235 3.37 -8.62 2.82
CA MET A 235 2.82 -9.93 2.46
C MET A 235 1.75 -10.35 3.46
N LYS A 236 0.50 -10.47 3.02
CA LYS A 236 -0.63 -10.97 3.82
C LYS A 236 -0.63 -12.49 3.89
N THR A 237 -0.38 -13.11 2.75
CA THR A 237 -0.17 -14.56 2.58
C THR A 237 1.00 -14.75 1.61
N ARG A 238 1.36 -16.01 1.30
CA ARG A 238 2.42 -16.31 0.34
C ARG A 238 2.19 -15.67 -1.06
N SER A 239 0.94 -15.46 -1.45
CA SER A 239 0.56 -15.00 -2.79
C SER A 239 -0.27 -13.71 -2.82
N VAL A 240 -0.63 -13.14 -1.66
CA VAL A 240 -1.42 -11.91 -1.56
C VAL A 240 -0.65 -10.88 -0.75
N CYS A 241 -0.63 -9.64 -1.23
CA CYS A 241 0.04 -8.54 -0.57
C CYS A 241 -0.79 -7.25 -0.56
N CYS A 242 -0.35 -6.27 0.22
CA CYS A 242 -0.94 -4.95 0.30
C CYS A 242 0.13 -3.84 0.29
N ILE A 243 -0.25 -2.67 -0.24
CA ILE A 243 0.58 -1.47 -0.30
C ILE A 243 0.48 -0.73 1.03
N ALA A 244 1.61 -0.23 1.54
CA ALA A 244 1.78 0.43 2.82
C ALA A 244 2.63 1.70 2.69
N ASP A 245 2.64 2.54 3.74
CA ASP A 245 3.47 3.75 3.89
C ASP A 245 3.05 4.91 2.96
N PHE A 246 1.98 5.61 3.33
CA PHE A 246 1.41 6.72 2.56
C PHE A 246 1.94 8.11 2.98
N GLY A 247 3.00 8.17 3.80
CA GLY A 247 3.55 9.42 4.32
C GLY A 247 4.09 10.40 3.28
N LEU A 248 4.29 9.96 2.03
CA LEU A 248 4.73 10.79 0.89
C LEU A 248 3.66 10.96 -0.20
N ALA A 249 2.47 10.41 -0.02
CA ALA A 249 1.45 10.36 -1.06
C ALA A 249 0.94 11.76 -1.45
N VAL A 250 0.52 11.88 -2.72
CA VAL A 250 -0.09 13.08 -3.31
C VAL A 250 -1.53 12.77 -3.66
N THR A 251 -2.44 13.71 -3.37
CA THR A 251 -3.85 13.57 -3.74
C THR A 251 -4.26 14.58 -4.80
N LYS A 252 -5.14 14.16 -5.70
CA LYS A 252 -5.82 15.05 -6.63
C LYS A 252 -7.16 15.46 -6.01
N GLN A 253 -7.26 16.73 -5.63
CA GLN A 253 -8.49 17.29 -5.09
C GLN A 253 -9.57 17.41 -6.17
N LYS A 254 -10.85 17.50 -5.77
CA LYS A 254 -11.98 17.68 -6.70
C LYS A 254 -11.89 18.95 -7.54
N THR A 255 -11.21 19.96 -7.03
CA THR A 255 -10.93 21.22 -7.74
C THR A 255 -9.91 21.06 -8.87
N GLY A 256 -9.31 19.87 -9.02
CA GLY A 256 -8.19 19.61 -9.92
C GLY A 256 -6.82 20.01 -9.35
N LEU A 257 -6.79 20.72 -8.21
CA LEU A 257 -5.55 21.07 -7.54
C LEU A 257 -4.89 19.83 -6.94
N LEU A 258 -3.56 19.81 -6.96
CA LEU A 258 -2.77 18.78 -6.32
C LEU A 258 -2.45 19.18 -4.89
N ASP A 259 -2.69 18.28 -3.98
CA ASP A 259 -2.18 18.37 -2.63
C ASP A 259 -0.93 17.52 -2.48
N VAL A 260 0.22 18.17 -2.62
CA VAL A 260 1.56 17.55 -2.49
C VAL A 260 2.04 17.50 -1.04
N GLY A 261 1.22 17.96 -0.09
CA GLY A 261 1.64 18.10 1.30
C GLY A 261 2.80 19.11 1.44
N ARG A 262 3.57 18.99 2.52
CA ARG A 262 4.73 19.87 2.79
C ARG A 262 6.03 19.39 2.12
N ASN A 263 5.98 18.28 1.39
CA ASN A 263 7.16 17.62 0.87
C ASN A 263 7.55 18.15 -0.52
N ASN A 264 8.85 18.23 -0.76
CA ASN A 264 9.39 18.46 -2.09
C ASN A 264 8.89 17.36 -3.05
N TYR A 265 8.72 17.68 -4.34
CA TYR A 265 8.36 16.72 -5.39
C TYR A 265 9.44 15.63 -5.62
N ARG A 266 10.71 15.88 -5.28
CA ARG A 266 11.83 14.93 -5.34
C ARG A 266 12.00 14.19 -4.00
N VAL A 267 10.99 13.41 -3.60
CA VAL A 267 11.01 12.58 -2.39
C VAL A 267 10.75 11.13 -2.75
N GLY A 268 11.11 10.23 -1.86
CA GLY A 268 11.01 8.79 -2.05
C GLY A 268 12.38 8.12 -2.07
N THR A 269 12.40 6.86 -2.43
CA THR A 269 13.63 6.03 -2.47
C THR A 269 14.31 6.18 -3.83
N LYS A 270 15.44 6.87 -3.87
CA LYS A 270 16.14 7.27 -5.11
C LYS A 270 16.32 6.11 -6.11
N ARG A 271 16.62 4.90 -5.62
CA ARG A 271 16.81 3.69 -6.42
C ARG A 271 15.60 3.30 -7.28
N TYR A 272 14.37 3.67 -6.83
CA TYR A 272 13.12 3.35 -7.51
C TYR A 272 12.52 4.55 -8.27
N MET A 273 13.19 5.70 -8.26
CA MET A 273 12.68 6.91 -8.91
C MET A 273 12.70 6.81 -10.43
N ALA A 274 11.64 7.31 -11.04
CA ALA A 274 11.52 7.42 -12.49
C ALA A 274 12.54 8.42 -13.08
N PRO A 275 12.98 8.24 -14.35
CA PRO A 275 13.95 9.13 -15.01
C PRO A 275 13.57 10.60 -14.93
N GLU A 276 12.29 10.93 -15.19
CA GLU A 276 11.77 12.29 -15.18
C GLU A 276 11.82 12.94 -13.78
N VAL A 277 11.80 12.13 -12.71
CA VAL A 277 11.98 12.63 -11.34
C VAL A 277 13.46 12.85 -11.03
N LEU A 278 14.34 12.01 -11.56
CA LEU A 278 15.79 12.09 -11.35
C LEU A 278 16.43 13.25 -12.10
N ASP A 279 15.98 13.56 -13.32
CA ASP A 279 16.54 14.63 -14.17
C ASP A 279 15.80 15.98 -14.07
N ASP A 280 14.80 16.04 -13.18
CA ASP A 280 14.01 17.27 -12.94
C ASP A 280 13.13 17.72 -14.11
N SER A 281 12.85 16.86 -15.08
CA SER A 281 11.90 17.10 -16.17
C SER A 281 10.45 16.82 -15.79
N PHE A 282 10.20 16.57 -14.52
CA PHE A 282 8.94 16.11 -13.96
C PHE A 282 7.85 17.21 -13.97
N GLY A 283 6.68 16.88 -14.50
CA GLY A 283 5.52 17.77 -14.51
C GLY A 283 4.86 17.87 -13.14
N LYS A 284 5.30 18.83 -12.31
CA LYS A 284 4.91 18.97 -10.88
C LYS A 284 3.42 19.21 -10.67
N ASP A 285 2.76 19.84 -11.65
CA ASP A 285 1.35 20.21 -11.58
C ASP A 285 0.42 19.19 -12.29
N ASP A 286 1.00 18.14 -12.87
CA ASP A 286 0.25 17.08 -13.54
C ASP A 286 0.16 15.82 -12.66
N PHE A 287 -1.03 15.51 -12.14
CA PHE A 287 -1.26 14.28 -11.36
C PHE A 287 -0.86 13.01 -12.13
N ALA A 288 -1.05 12.99 -13.45
CA ALA A 288 -0.68 11.86 -14.27
C ALA A 288 0.85 11.63 -14.29
N ALA A 289 1.66 12.67 -14.09
CA ALA A 289 3.11 12.51 -13.93
C ALA A 289 3.45 11.68 -12.70
N TYR A 290 2.79 11.94 -11.56
CA TYR A 290 2.99 11.18 -10.32
C TYR A 290 2.57 9.72 -10.46
N THR A 291 1.44 9.45 -11.10
CA THR A 291 0.99 8.07 -11.32
C THR A 291 1.90 7.31 -12.29
N ARG A 292 2.45 7.97 -13.32
CA ARG A 292 3.46 7.38 -14.22
C ARG A 292 4.75 7.02 -13.47
N ALA A 293 5.20 7.89 -12.56
CA ALA A 293 6.36 7.62 -11.72
C ALA A 293 6.14 6.41 -10.80
N ASP A 294 4.94 6.25 -10.21
CA ASP A 294 4.57 5.06 -9.44
C ASP A 294 4.62 3.78 -10.31
N ILE A 295 4.16 3.85 -11.57
CA ILE A 295 4.22 2.70 -12.50
C ILE A 295 5.66 2.35 -12.84
N TYR A 296 6.55 3.32 -13.02
CA TYR A 296 7.98 3.04 -13.18
C TYR A 296 8.55 2.33 -11.96
N SER A 297 8.29 2.84 -10.76
CA SER A 297 8.73 2.20 -9.51
C SER A 297 8.16 0.78 -9.37
N PHE A 298 6.91 0.57 -9.75
CA PHE A 298 6.27 -0.75 -9.78
C PHE A 298 6.98 -1.70 -10.77
N SER A 299 7.42 -1.22 -11.93
CA SER A 299 8.17 -2.05 -12.88
C SER A 299 9.46 -2.62 -12.29
N LEU A 300 10.13 -1.86 -11.44
CA LEU A 300 11.32 -2.34 -10.73
C LEU A 300 10.97 -3.38 -9.66
N VAL A 301 9.83 -3.24 -8.98
CA VAL A 301 9.33 -4.28 -8.06
C VAL A 301 8.96 -5.55 -8.82
N LEU A 302 8.35 -5.45 -10.00
CA LEU A 302 8.09 -6.61 -10.86
C LEU A 302 9.39 -7.33 -11.22
N TRP A 303 10.45 -6.59 -11.54
CA TRP A 303 11.76 -7.15 -11.80
C TRP A 303 12.31 -7.93 -10.59
N GLU A 304 12.19 -7.39 -9.35
CA GLU A 304 12.57 -8.10 -8.14
C GLU A 304 11.83 -9.44 -7.98
N ILE A 305 10.51 -9.45 -8.25
CA ILE A 305 9.67 -10.66 -8.18
C ILE A 305 10.11 -11.69 -9.22
N LEU A 306 10.32 -11.27 -10.48
CA LEU A 306 10.73 -12.15 -11.58
C LEU A 306 12.07 -12.83 -11.31
N ARG A 307 13.02 -12.15 -10.69
CA ARG A 307 14.32 -12.73 -10.31
C ARG A 307 14.23 -13.84 -9.25
N ARG A 308 13.08 -13.98 -8.57
CA ARG A 308 12.87 -15.00 -7.54
C ARG A 308 12.07 -16.21 -8.02
N SER A 309 12.05 -16.44 -9.35
CA SER A 309 11.50 -17.67 -9.92
C SER A 309 12.14 -18.91 -9.30
N ASP A 310 11.33 -19.95 -9.05
CA ASP A 310 11.78 -21.28 -8.62
C ASP A 310 12.34 -22.13 -9.79
N GLN A 311 12.32 -21.59 -11.00
CA GLN A 311 12.89 -22.24 -12.19
C GLN A 311 14.39 -21.92 -12.30
N PRO A 312 15.23 -22.94 -12.63
CA PRO A 312 16.66 -22.73 -12.87
C PRO A 312 16.95 -21.76 -14.04
N PRO A 313 18.01 -20.98 -13.99
CA PRO A 313 18.99 -20.88 -12.92
C PRO A 313 18.47 -20.04 -11.73
N LEU A 314 18.61 -20.58 -10.50
CA LEU A 314 18.23 -19.86 -9.29
C LEU A 314 19.21 -18.71 -9.02
N SER A 315 18.67 -17.54 -8.69
CA SER A 315 19.47 -16.35 -8.39
C SER A 315 19.31 -15.88 -6.95
N ASN A 316 20.37 -15.29 -6.40
CA ASN A 316 20.25 -14.58 -5.13
C ASN A 316 19.30 -13.38 -5.27
N TYR A 317 18.69 -12.98 -4.15
CA TYR A 317 17.90 -11.76 -4.14
C TYR A 317 18.79 -10.53 -4.35
N GLU A 318 18.36 -9.66 -5.24
CA GLU A 318 19.04 -8.41 -5.58
C GLU A 318 18.01 -7.28 -5.66
N VAL A 319 18.44 -6.09 -5.26
CA VAL A 319 17.67 -4.87 -5.48
C VAL A 319 17.98 -4.28 -6.86
N PRO A 320 17.06 -3.53 -7.47
CA PRO A 320 17.32 -2.89 -8.76
C PRO A 320 18.62 -2.08 -8.75
N TYR A 321 19.43 -2.17 -9.81
CA TYR A 321 20.69 -1.44 -9.96
C TYR A 321 21.75 -1.75 -8.88
N GLN A 322 21.70 -2.95 -8.27
CA GLN A 322 22.57 -3.29 -7.12
C GLN A 322 24.06 -3.15 -7.42
N TYR A 323 24.50 -3.49 -8.64
CA TYR A 323 25.91 -3.49 -9.03
C TYR A 323 26.33 -2.20 -9.75
N GLN A 324 25.40 -1.35 -10.15
CA GLN A 324 25.64 -0.12 -10.89
C GLN A 324 25.82 1.10 -9.99
N VAL A 325 25.25 1.04 -8.77
CA VAL A 325 25.29 2.15 -7.82
C VAL A 325 25.54 1.66 -6.40
N PRO A 326 26.03 2.54 -5.48
CA PRO A 326 26.21 2.20 -4.06
C PRO A 326 24.89 1.75 -3.39
N SER A 327 24.99 1.15 -2.20
CA SER A 327 23.84 0.69 -1.41
C SER A 327 22.84 1.81 -1.08
N ASP A 328 23.33 3.01 -0.77
CA ASP A 328 22.54 4.26 -0.66
C ASP A 328 22.99 5.25 -1.75
N PRO A 329 22.44 5.18 -2.96
CA PRO A 329 22.88 6.02 -4.07
C PRO A 329 22.47 7.48 -3.87
N SER A 330 23.29 8.39 -4.37
CA SER A 330 22.93 9.80 -4.52
C SER A 330 21.92 10.00 -5.67
N PHE A 331 21.36 11.21 -5.80
CA PHE A 331 20.59 11.57 -7.00
C PHE A 331 21.44 11.52 -8.27
N ASP A 332 22.70 11.95 -8.18
CA ASP A 332 23.61 11.99 -9.33
C ASP A 332 24.00 10.60 -9.79
N ASP A 333 24.24 9.65 -8.86
CA ASP A 333 24.49 8.26 -9.19
C ASP A 333 23.33 7.66 -9.99
N MET A 334 22.09 7.83 -9.48
CA MET A 334 20.92 7.30 -10.15
C MET A 334 20.64 8.00 -11.48
N ARG A 335 20.78 9.34 -11.52
CA ARG A 335 20.61 10.11 -12.75
C ARG A 335 21.60 9.67 -13.83
N LYS A 336 22.88 9.45 -13.47
CA LYS A 336 23.90 8.96 -14.39
C LYS A 336 23.46 7.65 -15.03
N ILE A 337 23.13 6.64 -14.22
CA ILE A 337 22.79 5.28 -14.73
C ILE A 337 21.46 5.29 -15.48
N VAL A 338 20.41 5.91 -14.90
CA VAL A 338 19.04 5.78 -15.41
C VAL A 338 18.76 6.74 -16.56
N CYS A 339 19.25 8.00 -16.49
CA CYS A 339 18.93 9.04 -17.48
C CYS A 339 20.01 9.18 -18.54
N VAL A 340 21.32 9.19 -18.18
CA VAL A 340 22.42 9.41 -19.12
C VAL A 340 22.79 8.11 -19.83
N GLU A 341 23.09 7.05 -19.08
CA GLU A 341 23.47 5.74 -19.64
C GLU A 341 22.25 4.93 -20.11
N GLN A 342 21.03 5.35 -19.72
CA GLN A 342 19.77 4.68 -20.05
C GLN A 342 19.76 3.18 -19.69
N PHE A 343 20.55 2.82 -18.67
CA PHE A 343 20.61 1.44 -18.18
C PHE A 343 19.27 1.04 -17.54
N ARG A 344 18.84 -0.20 -17.79
CA ARG A 344 17.69 -0.84 -17.14
C ARG A 344 18.09 -2.24 -16.68
N PRO A 345 17.61 -2.70 -15.52
CA PRO A 345 17.85 -4.07 -15.08
C PRO A 345 17.34 -5.09 -16.10
N GLU A 346 18.16 -6.09 -16.39
CA GLU A 346 17.83 -7.13 -17.36
C GLU A 346 16.84 -8.13 -16.80
N ILE A 347 15.86 -8.53 -17.61
CA ILE A 347 14.91 -9.60 -17.27
C ILE A 347 15.65 -10.93 -17.45
N PRO A 348 15.48 -11.91 -16.51
CA PRO A 348 16.09 -13.22 -16.67
C PRO A 348 15.66 -13.93 -17.95
N LEU A 349 16.63 -14.36 -18.77
CA LEU A 349 16.40 -14.96 -20.10
C LEU A 349 15.45 -16.15 -20.10
N HIS A 350 15.47 -16.99 -19.04
CA HIS A 350 14.59 -18.16 -18.94
C HIS A 350 13.10 -17.78 -18.82
N LEU A 351 12.79 -16.54 -18.43
CA LEU A 351 11.42 -16.02 -18.36
C LEU A 351 11.00 -15.35 -19.67
N GLU A 352 11.95 -14.84 -20.49
CA GLU A 352 11.65 -14.28 -21.80
C GLU A 352 11.12 -15.34 -22.78
N MET A 353 11.51 -16.61 -22.58
CA MET A 353 11.07 -17.73 -23.41
C MET A 353 9.74 -18.35 -22.95
N ASN A 354 9.18 -17.92 -21.84
CA ASN A 354 7.91 -18.42 -21.33
C ASN A 354 6.76 -17.53 -21.82
N ALA A 355 5.98 -18.01 -22.77
CA ALA A 355 4.86 -17.27 -23.37
C ALA A 355 3.76 -16.86 -22.35
N GLU A 356 3.76 -17.41 -21.13
CA GLU A 356 2.83 -17.03 -20.05
C GLU A 356 3.30 -15.78 -19.29
N VAL A 357 4.59 -15.42 -19.42
CA VAL A 357 5.21 -14.27 -18.73
C VAL A 357 5.41 -13.09 -19.68
N CYS A 358 5.53 -13.34 -20.98
CA CYS A 358 5.61 -12.33 -22.04
C CYS A 358 4.24 -12.03 -22.63
#